data_4ad260144475bd33ba406787da1f8894
#
_entry.id   4ad260144475bd33ba406787da1f8894
#
_cell.length_a   1.000
_cell.length_b   1.000
_cell.length_c   1.000
_cell.angle_alpha   90.00
_cell.angle_beta   90.00
_cell.angle_gamma   90.00
#
_symmetry.space_group_name_H-M   'P 1'
#
loop_
_entity.id
_entity.type
_entity.pdbx_description
1 polymer ?
#
loop_
_entity_poly.entity_id
_entity_poly.type
_entity_poly.pdbx_seq_one_letter_code
_entity_poly.pdbx_strand_id
1 'polypeptide(L)'
;VGQLQVWLGQLGVGVVFPRPFCSLTEETINHGRLQTTYDEPLVRRFASSFGKPEMMVQVEHGRVAQVEVMRDAACGCARYVAEHLEGIPVDQALEEAGMLHHHFPCLASMNQDSDYHDTLMHVSGNILKDGLKEALGDHLEVAYVRPAGQVEQAPSKLEAPTNGEAAA
;
A
#
# COMPACT_ATOMS: atom_id res chain seq x y z
N VAL A 1 13.10 -6.63 21.90
CA VAL A 1 13.71 -6.74 20.55
C VAL A 1 15.23 -6.64 20.70
N GLY A 2 15.80 -5.55 21.25
CA GLY A 2 17.25 -5.35 21.27
C GLY A 2 18.07 -6.47 21.92
N GLN A 3 17.63 -7.01 23.06
CA GLN A 3 18.33 -8.10 23.73
C GLN A 3 18.35 -9.40 22.90
N LEU A 4 17.22 -9.74 22.28
CA LEU A 4 17.13 -10.92 21.41
C LEU A 4 18.02 -10.77 20.16
N GLN A 5 18.08 -9.58 19.59
CA GLN A 5 18.95 -9.27 18.47
C GLN A 5 20.45 -9.46 18.82
N VAL A 6 20.84 -8.97 20.00
CA VAL A 6 22.22 -9.17 20.50
C VAL A 6 22.54 -10.66 20.69
N TRP A 7 21.66 -11.43 21.32
CA TRP A 7 21.89 -12.86 21.57
C TRP A 7 21.95 -13.67 20.26
N LEU A 8 21.03 -13.41 19.32
CA LEU A 8 21.04 -14.09 18.03
C LEU A 8 22.27 -13.71 17.21
N GLY A 9 22.69 -12.44 17.25
CA GLY A 9 23.92 -11.97 16.60
C GLY A 9 25.18 -12.64 17.16
N GLN A 10 25.25 -12.89 18.48
CA GLN A 10 26.38 -13.66 19.09
C GLN A 10 26.44 -15.10 18.60
N LEU A 11 25.32 -15.66 18.16
CA LEU A 11 25.24 -17.02 17.58
C LEU A 11 25.44 -17.01 16.05
N GLY A 12 25.72 -15.85 15.44
CA GLY A 12 25.86 -15.72 13.99
C GLY A 12 24.52 -15.84 13.25
N VAL A 13 23.40 -15.64 13.93
CA VAL A 13 22.06 -15.69 13.34
C VAL A 13 21.63 -14.28 12.98
N GLY A 14 21.43 -14.04 11.68
CA GLY A 14 20.82 -12.81 11.18
C GLY A 14 19.34 -12.74 11.52
N VAL A 15 18.87 -11.56 11.96
CA VAL A 15 17.48 -11.38 12.36
C VAL A 15 17.00 -9.98 12.08
N VAL A 16 15.75 -9.86 11.60
CA VAL A 16 15.03 -8.59 11.41
C VAL A 16 13.68 -8.65 12.11
N PHE A 17 13.17 -7.50 12.53
CA PHE A 17 11.91 -7.37 13.27
C PHE A 17 10.98 -6.39 12.56
N PRO A 18 10.31 -6.80 11.47
CA PRO A 18 9.32 -5.96 10.81
C PRO A 18 8.10 -5.74 11.71
N ARG A 19 7.62 -4.51 11.77
CA ARG A 19 6.42 -4.10 12.51
C ARG A 19 5.48 -3.30 11.61
N PRO A 20 4.35 -3.85 11.20
CA PRO A 20 3.91 -5.26 11.28
C PRO A 20 4.71 -6.15 10.32
N PHE A 21 4.51 -7.48 10.38
CA PHE A 21 5.21 -8.43 9.50
C PHE A 21 5.03 -8.11 8.00
N CYS A 22 3.81 -7.71 7.60
CA CYS A 22 3.50 -7.32 6.21
C CYS A 22 4.19 -6.02 5.74
N SER A 23 5.06 -5.40 6.57
CA SER A 23 5.94 -4.32 6.13
C SER A 23 7.28 -4.79 5.58
N LEU A 24 7.57 -6.10 5.64
CA LEU A 24 8.80 -6.69 5.15
C LEU A 24 8.86 -6.64 3.62
N THR A 25 9.92 -6.09 3.08
CA THR A 25 10.29 -6.18 1.66
C THR A 25 11.67 -6.85 1.54
N GLU A 26 12.16 -7.02 0.32
CA GLU A 26 13.50 -7.59 0.09
C GLU A 26 14.65 -6.72 0.60
N GLU A 27 14.39 -5.42 0.83
CA GLU A 27 15.43 -4.45 1.21
C GLU A 27 15.11 -3.72 2.51
N THR A 28 13.82 -3.63 2.87
CA THR A 28 13.36 -2.77 3.97
C THR A 28 12.39 -3.48 4.88
N ILE A 29 12.32 -2.98 6.10
CA ILE A 29 11.28 -3.30 7.08
C ILE A 29 10.61 -2.02 7.58
N ASN A 30 9.45 -2.17 8.21
CA ASN A 30 8.61 -1.12 8.73
C ASN A 30 7.99 -0.26 7.62
N HIS A 31 7.20 0.75 8.01
CA HIS A 31 6.39 1.54 7.09
C HIS A 31 6.54 3.03 7.36
N GLY A 32 6.40 3.84 6.31
CA GLY A 32 6.43 5.30 6.38
C GLY A 32 7.75 5.81 6.97
N ARG A 33 7.66 6.72 7.94
CA ARG A 33 8.84 7.36 8.56
C ARG A 33 9.75 6.41 9.34
N LEU A 34 9.26 5.22 9.67
CA LEU A 34 10.03 4.20 10.41
C LEU A 34 10.69 3.17 9.50
N GLN A 35 10.54 3.32 8.20
CA GLN A 35 11.15 2.41 7.24
C GLN A 35 12.67 2.43 7.37
N THR A 36 13.27 1.24 7.46
CA THR A 36 14.71 1.04 7.58
C THR A 36 15.16 -0.09 6.67
N THR A 37 16.40 0.00 6.17
CA THR A 37 17.04 -1.06 5.39
C THR A 37 17.63 -2.13 6.30
N TYR A 38 17.82 -3.32 5.75
CA TYR A 38 18.54 -4.41 6.40
C TYR A 38 19.42 -5.13 5.37
N ASP A 39 20.44 -5.86 5.85
CA ASP A 39 21.33 -6.65 5.00
C ASP A 39 21.44 -8.08 5.53
N GLU A 40 20.39 -8.88 5.28
CA GLU A 40 20.30 -10.28 5.67
C GLU A 40 19.86 -11.13 4.46
N PRO A 41 20.78 -11.81 3.77
CA PRO A 41 20.49 -12.48 2.50
C PRO A 41 19.39 -13.55 2.58
N LEU A 42 19.30 -14.30 3.69
CA LEU A 42 18.25 -15.30 3.86
C LEU A 42 16.88 -14.67 4.07
N VAL A 43 16.83 -13.55 4.82
CA VAL A 43 15.58 -12.79 5.00
C VAL A 43 15.15 -12.17 3.68
N ARG A 44 16.08 -11.62 2.89
CA ARG A 44 15.79 -11.09 1.55
C ARG A 44 15.15 -12.16 0.64
N ARG A 45 15.77 -13.36 0.61
CA ARG A 45 15.21 -14.48 -0.15
C ARG A 45 13.82 -14.89 0.33
N PHE A 46 13.57 -14.87 1.62
CA PHE A 46 12.24 -15.13 2.18
C PHE A 46 11.26 -14.01 1.80
N ALA A 47 11.68 -12.75 1.87
CA ALA A 47 10.88 -11.58 1.57
C ALA A 47 10.45 -11.47 0.09
N SER A 48 11.13 -12.17 -0.83
CA SER A 48 10.68 -12.25 -2.23
C SER A 48 9.35 -13.00 -2.40
N SER A 49 8.96 -13.81 -1.43
CA SER A 49 7.71 -14.59 -1.45
C SER A 49 6.72 -14.17 -0.38
N PHE A 50 7.20 -13.63 0.74
CA PHE A 50 6.37 -13.30 1.90
C PHE A 50 6.72 -11.93 2.46
N GLY A 51 5.71 -11.07 2.67
CA GLY A 51 5.96 -9.75 3.26
C GLY A 51 4.92 -8.71 2.85
N LYS A 52 5.41 -7.56 2.36
CA LYS A 52 4.53 -6.49 1.87
C LYS A 52 3.67 -7.02 0.71
N PRO A 53 2.34 -6.88 0.78
CA PRO A 53 1.47 -7.30 -0.30
C PRO A 53 1.81 -6.60 -1.62
N GLU A 54 1.86 -7.40 -2.68
CA GLU A 54 2.05 -6.95 -4.05
C GLU A 54 0.98 -7.58 -4.92
N MET A 55 0.27 -6.76 -5.67
CA MET A 55 -0.93 -7.15 -6.40
C MET A 55 -0.90 -6.56 -7.80
N MET A 56 -1.56 -7.26 -8.73
CA MET A 56 -1.96 -6.72 -10.04
C MET A 56 -3.48 -6.72 -10.12
N VAL A 57 -4.06 -5.63 -10.61
CA VAL A 57 -5.51 -5.47 -10.72
C VAL A 57 -5.88 -5.30 -12.18
N GLN A 58 -6.87 -6.07 -12.61
CA GLN A 58 -7.54 -5.89 -13.89
C GLN A 58 -8.86 -5.15 -13.65
N VAL A 59 -9.09 -4.09 -14.43
CA VAL A 59 -10.28 -3.27 -14.32
C VAL A 59 -11.07 -3.35 -15.64
N GLU A 60 -12.35 -3.68 -15.53
CA GLU A 60 -13.28 -3.70 -16.66
C GLU A 60 -14.54 -2.90 -16.30
N HIS A 61 -14.95 -2.01 -17.20
CA HIS A 61 -16.16 -1.19 -17.03
C HIS A 61 -16.22 -0.41 -15.69
N GLY A 62 -15.07 0.08 -15.20
CA GLY A 62 -14.98 0.81 -13.95
C GLY A 62 -15.10 -0.06 -12.67
N ARG A 63 -14.98 -1.38 -12.82
CA ARG A 63 -15.02 -2.33 -11.70
C ARG A 63 -13.76 -3.18 -11.68
N VAL A 64 -13.40 -3.66 -10.52
CA VAL A 64 -12.35 -4.66 -10.33
C VAL A 64 -12.83 -5.96 -10.98
N ALA A 65 -12.17 -6.39 -12.06
CA ALA A 65 -12.50 -7.65 -12.74
C ALA A 65 -11.74 -8.82 -12.10
N GLN A 66 -10.47 -8.61 -11.75
CA GLN A 66 -9.64 -9.62 -11.10
C GLN A 66 -8.52 -8.94 -10.30
N VAL A 67 -8.14 -9.54 -9.18
CA VAL A 67 -6.94 -9.17 -8.43
C VAL A 67 -6.03 -10.39 -8.32
N GLU A 68 -4.83 -10.29 -8.87
CA GLU A 68 -3.79 -11.30 -8.74
C GLU A 68 -2.80 -10.88 -7.64
N VAL A 69 -2.59 -11.75 -6.65
CA VAL A 69 -1.68 -11.51 -5.54
C VAL A 69 -0.32 -12.15 -5.85
N MET A 70 0.67 -11.32 -6.15
CA MET A 70 2.03 -11.73 -6.49
C MET A 70 2.84 -12.08 -5.23
N ARG A 71 2.64 -11.31 -4.16
CA ARG A 71 3.23 -11.55 -2.84
C ARG A 71 2.22 -11.23 -1.75
N ASP A 72 2.21 -12.02 -0.70
CA ASP A 72 1.34 -11.79 0.47
C ASP A 72 2.13 -11.88 1.78
N ALA A 73 1.58 -11.35 2.84
CA ALA A 73 2.00 -11.68 4.18
C ALA A 73 1.68 -13.16 4.48
N ALA A 74 2.45 -13.78 5.39
CA ALA A 74 2.28 -15.18 5.73
C ALA A 74 0.87 -15.54 6.29
N CYS A 75 0.08 -14.54 6.68
CA CYS A 75 -1.31 -14.72 7.12
C CYS A 75 -2.31 -14.93 5.98
N GLY A 76 -2.00 -14.56 4.73
CA GLY A 76 -2.90 -14.69 3.58
C GLY A 76 -3.95 -13.56 3.46
N CYS A 77 -3.77 -12.44 4.15
CA CYS A 77 -4.76 -11.36 4.18
C CYS A 77 -5.01 -10.72 2.81
N ALA A 78 -3.95 -10.49 2.02
CA ALA A 78 -4.11 -9.88 0.71
C ALA A 78 -4.90 -10.78 -0.25
N ARG A 79 -4.70 -12.09 -0.18
CA ARG A 79 -5.48 -13.05 -0.96
C ARG A 79 -6.96 -13.03 -0.56
N TYR A 80 -7.25 -13.03 0.74
CA TYR A 80 -8.62 -12.90 1.22
C TYR A 80 -9.29 -11.62 0.69
N VAL A 81 -8.60 -10.49 0.77
CA VAL A 81 -9.12 -9.21 0.26
C VAL A 81 -9.30 -9.26 -1.26
N ALA A 82 -8.34 -9.80 -2.00
CA ALA A 82 -8.40 -9.93 -3.45
C ALA A 82 -9.66 -10.69 -3.92
N GLU A 83 -9.96 -11.83 -3.28
CA GLU A 83 -11.13 -12.67 -3.58
C GLU A 83 -12.47 -11.95 -3.34
N HIS A 84 -12.50 -10.95 -2.46
CA HIS A 84 -13.72 -10.21 -2.11
C HIS A 84 -13.85 -8.86 -2.82
N LEU A 85 -12.82 -8.43 -3.57
CA LEU A 85 -12.85 -7.18 -4.33
C LEU A 85 -13.44 -7.32 -5.74
N GLU A 86 -13.58 -8.53 -6.26
CA GLU A 86 -14.12 -8.75 -7.60
C GLU A 86 -15.55 -8.19 -7.72
N GLY A 87 -15.78 -7.42 -8.78
CA GLY A 87 -17.05 -6.74 -9.05
C GLY A 87 -17.24 -5.41 -8.31
N ILE A 88 -16.37 -5.05 -7.37
CA ILE A 88 -16.45 -3.77 -6.64
C ILE A 88 -16.08 -2.61 -7.58
N PRO A 89 -16.80 -1.47 -7.54
CA PRO A 89 -16.40 -0.26 -8.26
C PRO A 89 -15.02 0.21 -7.82
N VAL A 90 -14.19 0.68 -8.77
CA VAL A 90 -12.81 1.10 -8.52
C VAL A 90 -12.71 2.21 -7.48
N ASP A 91 -13.64 3.16 -7.49
CA ASP A 91 -13.72 4.27 -6.54
C ASP A 91 -14.02 3.84 -5.10
N GLN A 92 -14.59 2.64 -4.90
CA GLN A 92 -14.90 2.04 -3.60
C GLN A 92 -13.87 0.99 -3.16
N ALA A 93 -13.01 0.52 -4.08
CA ALA A 93 -12.12 -0.62 -3.83
C ALA A 93 -11.17 -0.40 -2.65
N LEU A 94 -10.63 0.81 -2.46
CA LEU A 94 -9.72 1.11 -1.35
C LEU A 94 -10.43 1.13 0.01
N GLU A 95 -11.67 1.60 0.06
CA GLU A 95 -12.46 1.61 1.30
C GLU A 95 -12.86 0.18 1.66
N GLU A 96 -13.37 -0.56 0.69
CA GLU A 96 -13.77 -1.96 0.87
C GLU A 96 -12.58 -2.84 1.29
N ALA A 97 -11.40 -2.65 0.67
CA ALA A 97 -10.19 -3.36 1.09
C ALA A 97 -9.82 -3.10 2.56
N GLY A 98 -10.00 -1.87 3.02
CA GLY A 98 -9.82 -1.51 4.44
C GLY A 98 -10.80 -2.23 5.35
N MET A 99 -12.08 -2.29 4.98
CA MET A 99 -13.12 -3.00 5.74
C MET A 99 -12.87 -4.51 5.77
N LEU A 100 -12.53 -5.10 4.63
CA LEU A 100 -12.19 -6.51 4.53
C LEU A 100 -10.96 -6.87 5.39
N HIS A 101 -9.93 -6.02 5.40
CA HIS A 101 -8.78 -6.20 6.28
C HIS A 101 -9.18 -6.22 7.76
N HIS A 102 -10.11 -5.37 8.20
CA HIS A 102 -10.60 -5.37 9.58
C HIS A 102 -11.41 -6.63 9.93
N HIS A 103 -12.07 -7.24 8.96
CA HIS A 103 -12.81 -8.50 9.16
C HIS A 103 -11.91 -9.74 9.11
N PHE A 104 -10.72 -9.61 8.54
CA PHE A 104 -9.74 -10.69 8.50
C PHE A 104 -9.10 -10.91 9.88
N PRO A 105 -8.87 -12.15 10.34
CA PRO A 105 -8.22 -12.43 11.61
C PRO A 105 -6.71 -12.13 11.57
N CYS A 106 -6.38 -10.84 11.38
CA CYS A 106 -5.01 -10.36 11.38
C CYS A 106 -4.38 -10.50 12.77
N LEU A 107 -3.15 -11.01 12.83
CA LEU A 107 -2.40 -11.18 14.09
C LEU A 107 -1.66 -9.91 14.53
N ALA A 108 -1.75 -8.81 13.77
CA ALA A 108 -1.17 -7.54 14.18
C ALA A 108 -1.87 -6.99 15.43
N SER A 109 -1.08 -6.42 16.34
CA SER A 109 -1.60 -5.94 17.62
C SER A 109 -2.58 -4.77 17.46
N MET A 110 -3.68 -4.81 18.22
CA MET A 110 -4.60 -3.69 18.41
C MET A 110 -4.12 -2.67 19.45
N ASN A 111 -3.04 -2.98 20.17
CA ASN A 111 -2.46 -2.01 21.09
C ASN A 111 -1.74 -0.91 20.32
N GLN A 112 -1.79 0.31 20.84
CA GLN A 112 -1.07 1.43 20.26
C GLN A 112 0.45 1.19 20.35
N ASP A 113 1.11 1.26 19.20
CA ASP A 113 2.58 1.26 19.10
C ASP A 113 3.09 2.69 19.31
N SER A 114 4.08 2.84 20.20
CA SER A 114 4.61 4.16 20.58
C SER A 114 5.31 4.89 19.43
N ASP A 115 5.90 4.16 18.51
CA ASP A 115 6.69 4.75 17.42
C ASP A 115 5.80 5.14 16.23
N TYR A 116 4.78 4.34 15.95
CA TYR A 116 3.76 4.65 14.93
C TYR A 116 2.72 5.66 15.42
N HIS A 117 2.50 5.77 16.72
CA HIS A 117 1.37 6.48 17.33
C HIS A 117 0.01 5.96 16.86
N ASP A 118 -0.04 4.70 16.45
CA ASP A 118 -1.21 4.01 15.94
C ASP A 118 -1.12 2.51 16.29
N THR A 119 -2.16 1.74 16.03
CA THR A 119 -2.13 0.28 16.21
C THR A 119 -1.42 -0.38 15.03
N LEU A 120 -0.70 -1.47 15.29
CA LEU A 120 -0.08 -2.23 14.19
C LEU A 120 -1.12 -2.81 13.22
N MET A 121 -2.34 -3.02 13.67
CA MET A 121 -3.43 -3.46 12.81
C MET A 121 -3.84 -2.37 11.82
N HIS A 122 -3.95 -1.10 12.22
CA HIS A 122 -4.20 0.00 11.31
C HIS A 122 -3.04 0.19 10.32
N VAL A 123 -1.80 0.12 10.84
CA VAL A 123 -0.60 0.19 9.98
C VAL A 123 -0.62 -0.92 8.92
N SER A 124 -0.99 -2.15 9.27
CA SER A 124 -1.08 -3.26 8.31
C SER A 124 -2.19 -3.05 7.27
N GLY A 125 -3.32 -2.49 7.68
CA GLY A 125 -4.40 -2.11 6.76
C GLY A 125 -3.98 -1.02 5.77
N ASN A 126 -3.21 -0.03 6.23
CA ASN A 126 -2.67 1.01 5.36
C ASN A 126 -1.66 0.44 4.36
N ILE A 127 -0.77 -0.47 4.78
CA ILE A 127 0.18 -1.15 3.89
C ILE A 127 -0.56 -1.92 2.78
N LEU A 128 -1.63 -2.64 3.12
CA LEU A 128 -2.46 -3.35 2.15
C LEU A 128 -3.10 -2.38 1.15
N LYS A 129 -3.69 -1.30 1.67
CA LYS A 129 -4.34 -0.26 0.82
C LYS A 129 -3.34 0.44 -0.09
N ASP A 130 -2.13 0.71 0.38
CA ASP A 130 -1.07 1.30 -0.44
C ASP A 130 -0.68 0.36 -1.60
N GLY A 131 -0.53 -0.94 -1.34
CA GLY A 131 -0.28 -1.92 -2.40
C GLY A 131 -1.42 -2.01 -3.42
N LEU A 132 -2.67 -1.98 -2.96
CA LEU A 132 -3.84 -1.94 -3.85
C LEU A 132 -3.92 -0.64 -4.64
N LYS A 133 -3.61 0.49 -4.03
CA LYS A 133 -3.55 1.80 -4.68
C LYS A 133 -2.48 1.84 -5.77
N GLU A 134 -1.30 1.30 -5.50
CA GLU A 134 -0.24 1.14 -6.50
C GLU A 134 -0.71 0.29 -7.69
N ALA A 135 -1.41 -0.82 -7.41
CA ALA A 135 -1.92 -1.74 -8.44
C ALA A 135 -3.07 -1.15 -9.28
N LEU A 136 -3.93 -0.32 -8.68
CA LEU A 136 -5.01 0.37 -9.39
C LEU A 136 -4.50 1.52 -10.26
N GLY A 137 -3.40 2.18 -9.87
CA GLY A 137 -2.71 3.20 -10.65
C GLY A 137 -3.66 4.26 -11.24
N ASP A 138 -3.61 4.41 -12.56
CA ASP A 138 -4.39 5.41 -13.31
C ASP A 138 -5.92 5.16 -13.34
N HIS A 139 -6.38 4.01 -12.86
CA HIS A 139 -7.81 3.73 -12.73
C HIS A 139 -8.46 4.47 -11.56
N LEU A 140 -7.66 5.01 -10.63
CA LEU A 140 -8.16 5.84 -9.54
C LEU A 140 -8.34 7.27 -10.03
N GLU A 141 -9.58 7.72 -10.15
CA GLU A 141 -9.85 9.14 -10.36
C GLU A 141 -9.47 9.92 -9.11
N VAL A 142 -8.62 10.94 -9.27
CA VAL A 142 -8.29 11.86 -8.17
C VAL A 142 -9.46 12.80 -7.95
N ALA A 143 -10.34 12.46 -7.04
CA ALA A 143 -11.39 13.35 -6.62
C ALA A 143 -10.80 14.51 -5.80
N TYR A 144 -10.64 15.67 -6.41
CA TYR A 144 -10.31 16.89 -5.67
C TYR A 144 -11.54 17.33 -4.87
N VAL A 145 -11.51 17.16 -3.56
CA VAL A 145 -12.52 17.75 -2.67
C VAL A 145 -12.27 19.25 -2.63
N ARG A 146 -13.10 20.02 -3.33
CA ARG A 146 -13.09 21.49 -3.23
C ARG A 146 -13.68 21.91 -1.89
N PRO A 147 -13.04 22.81 -1.14
CA PRO A 147 -13.66 23.36 0.07
C PRO A 147 -15.00 24.03 -0.26
N ALA A 148 -16.01 23.77 0.54
CA ALA A 148 -17.31 24.41 0.39
C ALA A 148 -17.15 25.94 0.45
N GLY A 149 -17.57 26.65 -0.62
CA GLY A 149 -17.50 28.12 -0.71
C GLY A 149 -16.57 28.68 -1.79
N GLN A 150 -15.82 27.88 -2.54
CA GLN A 150 -15.13 28.39 -3.72
C GLN A 150 -16.06 28.41 -4.94
N VAL A 151 -16.29 29.62 -5.44
CA VAL A 151 -17.08 29.84 -6.67
C VAL A 151 -16.31 29.24 -7.85
N GLU A 152 -17.00 28.51 -8.68
CA GLU A 152 -16.50 27.88 -9.89
C GLU A 152 -16.04 28.96 -10.89
N GLN A 153 -14.74 29.22 -10.96
CA GLN A 153 -14.18 29.94 -12.10
C GLN A 153 -14.01 28.92 -13.22
N ALA A 154 -14.82 29.08 -14.26
CA ALA A 154 -14.66 28.29 -15.48
C ALA A 154 -13.21 28.42 -15.99
N PRO A 155 -12.59 27.32 -16.48
CA PRO A 155 -11.25 27.39 -17.04
C PRO A 155 -11.25 28.39 -18.19
N SER A 156 -10.46 29.49 -18.08
CA SER A 156 -10.23 30.40 -19.16
C SER A 156 -9.61 29.60 -20.31
N LYS A 157 -10.28 29.57 -21.46
CA LYS A 157 -9.70 29.05 -22.69
C LYS A 157 -8.39 29.83 -22.93
N LEU A 158 -7.26 29.13 -22.80
CA LEU A 158 -6.00 29.63 -23.32
C LEU A 158 -6.14 29.68 -24.84
N GLU A 159 -6.35 30.89 -25.37
CA GLU A 159 -6.27 31.15 -26.79
C GLU A 159 -4.82 30.86 -27.23
N ALA A 160 -4.67 29.97 -28.18
CA ALA A 160 -3.38 29.69 -28.79
C ALA A 160 -2.87 30.99 -29.48
N PRO A 161 -1.58 31.28 -29.41
CA PRO A 161 -1.00 32.43 -30.12
C PRO A 161 -1.18 32.24 -31.64
N THR A 162 -1.92 33.12 -32.27
CA THR A 162 -2.00 33.23 -33.73
C THR A 162 -0.64 33.70 -34.24
N ASN A 163 0.04 32.84 -34.99
CA ASN A 163 1.20 33.20 -35.76
C ASN A 163 0.78 34.20 -36.81
N GLY A 164 1.10 35.49 -36.61
CA GLY A 164 0.97 36.53 -37.59
C GLY A 164 2.01 36.37 -38.68
N GLU A 165 1.51 36.34 -39.89
CA GLU A 165 2.26 36.35 -41.15
C GLU A 165 3.32 37.44 -41.19
N ALA A 166 4.52 37.06 -41.60
CA ALA A 166 5.52 37.97 -42.14
C ALA A 166 5.26 38.13 -43.64
N ALA A 167 4.96 39.32 -44.09
CA ALA A 167 5.01 39.68 -45.49
C ALA A 167 5.70 41.03 -45.68
N ALA A 168 6.64 41.03 -46.65
CA ALA A 168 7.35 42.08 -47.31
C ALA A 168 8.59 42.68 -46.62
#